data_a7a72e19db32e6523937804d67a74b3b
#
_entry.id   a7a72e19db32e6523937804d67a74b3b
#
_cell.length_a   1.000
_cell.length_b   1.000
_cell.length_c   1.000
_cell.angle_alpha   90.00
_cell.angle_beta   90.00
_cell.angle_gamma   90.00
#
_symmetry.space_group_name_H-M   'P 1'
#
loop_
_entity.id
_entity.type
_entity.pdbx_description
1 polymer ?
#
loop_
_entity_poly.entity_id
_entity_poly.type
_entity_poly.pdbx_seq_one_letter_code
_entity_poly.pdbx_strand_id
1 'polypeptide(L)'
;MLSVKDLQLGYSDALNYTQRQNKNMFNEVFVRNTFLDELTKQSSFFLIGEKGTGKTAYATYLCNNNYKDISATMSFLSTTDYEKFYTLKQQKNLDLTGYEGIWKTILLLLISKSVTENDKVTSAFNRSGINDILAAIDEYYMNAFSPEITTAMKIVDESEIVAKLICEHSEVGGKNGSKIEFTETRFQHNLFYIENKFKTALNKIKLQKNVVLFIDGIDVRPDSIPYIDYIQCIRGLSNAAWTLNTTLFQNLRDSKGRFRIVLL
;
A
#
# COMPACT_ATOMS: atom_id res chain seq x y z
N MET A 1 27.28 38.35 0.40
CA MET A 1 26.53 37.67 1.46
C MET A 1 25.13 37.46 0.93
N LEU A 2 24.67 36.22 0.82
CA LEU A 2 23.27 35.91 0.48
C LEU A 2 22.38 36.34 1.66
N SER A 3 21.27 37.03 1.38
CA SER A 3 20.28 37.34 2.41
C SER A 3 19.61 36.04 2.87
N VAL A 4 19.17 35.98 4.13
CA VAL A 4 18.39 34.82 4.64
C VAL A 4 17.11 34.60 3.80
N LYS A 5 16.58 35.67 3.20
CA LYS A 5 15.42 35.60 2.30
C LYS A 5 15.71 34.90 0.96
N ASP A 6 16.97 34.80 0.58
CA ASP A 6 17.41 34.16 -0.67
C ASP A 6 17.79 32.69 -0.46
N LEU A 7 17.71 32.20 0.78
CA LEU A 7 17.99 30.81 1.11
C LEU A 7 16.77 29.93 0.78
N GLN A 8 16.96 28.95 -0.08
CA GLN A 8 15.97 27.89 -0.30
C GLN A 8 16.11 26.86 0.82
N LEU A 9 15.30 27.01 1.87
CA LEU A 9 15.37 26.12 3.05
C LEU A 9 14.73 24.76 2.83
N GLY A 10 14.06 24.55 1.69
CA GLY A 10 13.35 23.32 1.38
C GLY A 10 12.04 23.14 2.18
N TYR A 11 11.54 21.92 2.18
CA TYR A 11 10.29 21.56 2.86
C TYR A 11 10.60 20.75 4.13
N SER A 12 9.80 20.97 5.17
CA SER A 12 9.88 20.21 6.43
C SER A 12 9.40 18.77 6.29
N ASP A 13 8.52 18.51 5.32
CA ASP A 13 7.98 17.18 5.04
C ASP A 13 8.60 16.60 3.76
N ALA A 14 9.18 15.42 3.88
CA ALA A 14 9.81 14.71 2.78
C ALA A 14 8.84 14.32 1.66
N LEU A 15 7.54 14.19 1.94
CA LEU A 15 6.50 13.91 0.95
C LEU A 15 6.41 15.00 -0.14
N ASN A 16 6.69 16.27 0.20
CA ASN A 16 6.69 17.35 -0.78
C ASN A 16 7.75 17.16 -1.88
N TYR A 17 8.76 16.32 -1.65
CA TYR A 17 9.80 16.03 -2.63
C TYR A 17 9.46 14.86 -3.58
N THR A 18 8.31 14.25 -3.44
CA THR A 18 7.78 13.31 -4.46
C THR A 18 7.31 14.05 -5.72
N GLN A 19 6.99 15.33 -5.60
CA GLN A 19 6.60 16.18 -6.72
C GLN A 19 7.78 16.41 -7.68
N ARG A 20 7.52 16.30 -8.98
CA ARG A 20 8.53 16.38 -10.04
C ARG A 20 9.44 17.61 -9.94
N GLN A 21 8.88 18.76 -9.59
CA GLN A 21 9.62 20.03 -9.48
C GLN A 21 10.61 20.07 -8.32
N ASN A 22 10.35 19.34 -7.25
CA ASN A 22 11.14 19.36 -6.01
C ASN A 22 12.17 18.21 -5.93
N LYS A 23 12.05 17.23 -6.83
CA LYS A 23 12.87 16.02 -6.84
C LYS A 23 14.38 16.30 -6.98
N ASN A 24 14.75 17.22 -7.87
CA ASN A 24 16.16 17.53 -8.10
C ASN A 24 16.80 18.15 -6.85
N MET A 25 16.12 19.15 -6.26
CA MET A 25 16.58 19.77 -5.01
C MET A 25 16.77 18.74 -3.89
N PHE A 26 15.82 17.81 -3.75
CA PHE A 26 15.94 16.77 -2.74
C PHE A 26 17.15 15.85 -2.98
N ASN A 27 17.39 15.45 -4.22
CA ASN A 27 18.52 14.60 -4.57
C ASN A 27 19.89 15.25 -4.32
N GLU A 28 19.97 16.57 -4.39
CA GLU A 28 21.18 17.34 -4.10
C GLU A 28 21.48 17.42 -2.60
N VAL A 29 20.42 17.51 -1.77
CA VAL A 29 20.59 17.67 -0.31
C VAL A 29 20.54 16.35 0.45
N PHE A 30 20.05 15.26 -0.16
CA PHE A 30 19.91 13.97 0.49
C PHE A 30 21.27 13.30 0.70
N VAL A 31 21.61 13.03 1.97
CA VAL A 31 22.85 12.36 2.34
C VAL A 31 22.71 10.86 2.19
N ARG A 32 23.43 10.29 1.21
CA ARG A 32 23.54 8.84 1.05
C ARG A 32 24.50 8.28 2.10
N ASN A 33 24.05 7.31 2.84
CA ASN A 33 24.84 6.64 3.86
C ASN A 33 24.63 5.13 3.82
N THR A 34 25.32 4.39 4.66
CA THR A 34 25.23 2.92 4.75
C THR A 34 23.83 2.44 5.11
N PHE A 35 23.03 3.28 5.78
CA PHE A 35 21.65 2.95 6.15
C PHE A 35 20.74 2.82 4.93
N LEU A 36 20.96 3.66 3.90
CA LEU A 36 20.24 3.52 2.63
C LEU A 36 20.53 2.15 1.98
N ASP A 37 21.78 1.69 2.07
CA ASP A 37 22.17 0.38 1.54
C ASP A 37 21.54 -0.78 2.32
N GLU A 38 21.47 -0.67 3.64
CA GLU A 38 20.76 -1.65 4.48
C GLU A 38 19.26 -1.73 4.11
N LEU A 39 18.63 -0.59 3.87
CA LEU A 39 17.23 -0.53 3.47
C LEU A 39 16.98 -1.19 2.10
N THR A 40 17.99 -1.30 1.24
CA THR A 40 17.85 -2.00 -0.05
C THR A 40 17.91 -3.53 0.06
N LYS A 41 18.36 -4.08 1.19
CA LYS A 41 18.44 -5.53 1.40
C LYS A 41 17.05 -6.16 1.40
N GLN A 42 16.94 -7.34 0.81
CA GLN A 42 15.66 -8.05 0.70
C GLN A 42 15.05 -8.47 2.04
N SER A 43 15.85 -8.53 3.11
CA SER A 43 15.43 -8.86 4.47
C SER A 43 14.95 -7.66 5.29
N SER A 44 15.02 -6.44 4.76
CA SER A 44 14.60 -5.21 5.47
C SER A 44 13.10 -4.97 5.24
N PHE A 45 12.26 -5.32 6.21
CA PHE A 45 10.81 -5.20 6.15
C PHE A 45 10.25 -4.09 7.03
N PHE A 46 11.05 -3.59 7.96
CA PHE A 46 10.67 -2.54 8.90
C PHE A 46 11.76 -1.49 8.98
N LEU A 47 11.38 -0.23 8.94
CA LEU A 47 12.26 0.91 9.20
C LEU A 47 11.74 1.63 10.44
N ILE A 48 12.34 1.33 11.58
CA ILE A 48 11.90 1.82 12.89
C ILE A 48 12.82 2.97 13.32
N GLY A 49 12.22 4.03 13.85
CA GLY A 49 12.93 5.19 14.37
C GLY A 49 11.97 6.23 14.93
N GLU A 50 12.47 7.14 15.72
CA GLU A 50 11.70 8.25 16.26
C GLU A 50 11.16 9.17 15.16
N LYS A 51 10.17 10.00 15.50
CA LYS A 51 9.67 11.03 14.61
C LYS A 51 10.79 11.99 14.23
N GLY A 52 10.90 12.34 12.95
CA GLY A 52 11.97 13.25 12.46
C GLY A 52 13.30 12.58 12.13
N THR A 53 13.48 11.27 12.33
CA THR A 53 14.73 10.56 11.97
C THR A 53 14.92 10.34 10.47
N GLY A 54 14.00 10.81 9.63
CA GLY A 54 14.11 10.75 8.17
C GLY A 54 13.60 9.47 7.52
N LYS A 55 12.78 8.64 8.20
CA LYS A 55 12.20 7.41 7.61
C LYS A 55 11.55 7.70 6.26
N THR A 56 10.64 8.64 6.21
CA THR A 56 9.95 9.08 4.98
C THR A 56 10.94 9.59 3.93
N ALA A 57 12.03 10.27 4.34
CA ALA A 57 13.03 10.78 3.41
C ALA A 57 13.77 9.65 2.68
N TYR A 58 14.13 8.56 3.37
CA TYR A 58 14.74 7.39 2.72
C TYR A 58 13.78 6.74 1.71
N ALA A 59 12.51 6.56 2.08
CA ALA A 59 11.50 6.03 1.17
C ALA A 59 11.30 6.94 -0.05
N THR A 60 11.16 8.25 0.16
CA THR A 60 11.04 9.26 -0.90
C THR A 60 12.24 9.23 -1.84
N TYR A 61 13.46 9.11 -1.30
CA TYR A 61 14.67 9.00 -2.13
C TYR A 61 14.61 7.76 -3.04
N LEU A 62 14.22 6.60 -2.51
CA LEU A 62 14.10 5.37 -3.29
C LEU A 62 12.95 5.43 -4.31
N CYS A 63 11.83 6.08 -3.98
CA CYS A 63 10.74 6.33 -4.92
C CYS A 63 11.14 7.27 -6.07
N ASN A 64 11.97 8.25 -5.77
CA ASN A 64 12.43 9.23 -6.75
C ASN A 64 13.54 8.72 -7.66
N ASN A 65 14.28 7.70 -7.23
CA ASN A 65 15.52 7.28 -7.88
C ASN A 65 15.52 5.77 -8.12
N ASN A 66 16.04 5.36 -9.26
CA ASN A 66 16.26 3.95 -9.59
C ASN A 66 17.56 3.45 -8.91
N TYR A 67 17.58 3.49 -7.56
CA TYR A 67 18.75 3.11 -6.79
C TYR A 67 18.87 1.60 -6.67
N LYS A 68 20.01 1.02 -7.06
CA LYS A 68 20.28 -0.44 -7.06
C LYS A 68 19.17 -1.27 -7.73
N ASP A 69 18.67 -0.80 -8.86
CA ASP A 69 17.60 -1.47 -9.61
C ASP A 69 16.32 -1.72 -8.81
N ILE A 70 16.01 -0.84 -7.86
CA ILE A 70 14.77 -0.84 -7.12
C ILE A 70 13.77 0.11 -7.80
N SER A 71 12.57 -0.39 -8.05
CA SER A 71 11.39 0.41 -8.34
C SER A 71 10.55 0.51 -7.08
N ALA A 72 10.50 1.70 -6.49
CA ALA A 72 9.80 1.92 -5.24
C ALA A 72 8.55 2.78 -5.43
N THR A 73 7.51 2.44 -4.68
CA THR A 73 6.30 3.24 -4.52
C THR A 73 6.02 3.41 -3.03
N MET A 74 5.30 4.45 -2.66
CA MET A 74 4.94 4.73 -1.27
C MET A 74 3.45 5.00 -1.16
N SER A 75 2.81 4.39 -0.17
CA SER A 75 1.44 4.67 0.24
C SER A 75 1.45 5.19 1.68
N PHE A 76 0.63 6.18 1.95
CA PHE A 76 0.51 6.82 3.25
C PHE A 76 -0.80 6.42 3.91
N LEU A 77 -0.75 5.95 5.15
CA LEU A 77 -1.93 5.66 5.95
C LEU A 77 -2.43 6.95 6.62
N SER A 78 -3.64 7.31 6.33
CA SER A 78 -4.30 8.46 6.94
C SER A 78 -5.06 8.08 8.21
N THR A 79 -5.40 9.08 9.02
CA THR A 79 -6.32 8.91 10.16
C THR A 79 -7.66 8.30 9.74
N THR A 80 -8.15 8.69 8.57
CA THR A 80 -9.41 8.19 7.98
C THR A 80 -9.35 6.69 7.68
N ASP A 81 -8.19 6.15 7.28
CA ASP A 81 -8.04 4.72 7.02
C ASP A 81 -8.21 3.90 8.31
N TYR A 82 -7.66 4.39 9.43
CA TYR A 82 -7.86 3.75 10.74
C TYR A 82 -9.30 3.84 11.22
N GLU A 83 -9.99 4.95 11.00
CA GLU A 83 -11.41 5.13 11.36
C GLU A 83 -12.31 4.16 10.59
N LYS A 84 -12.01 3.89 9.33
CA LYS A 84 -12.71 2.87 8.54
C LYS A 84 -12.56 1.47 9.13
N PHE A 85 -11.34 1.07 9.48
CA PHE A 85 -11.09 -0.22 10.13
C PHE A 85 -11.81 -0.33 11.47
N TYR A 86 -11.81 0.74 12.25
CA TYR A 86 -12.51 0.77 13.53
C TYR A 86 -14.02 0.66 13.37
N THR A 87 -14.61 1.35 12.41
CA THR A 87 -16.03 1.25 12.08
C THR A 87 -16.42 -0.17 11.68
N LEU A 88 -15.62 -0.83 10.82
CA LEU A 88 -15.83 -2.23 10.45
C LEU A 88 -15.82 -3.17 11.66
N LYS A 89 -14.93 -2.91 12.63
CA LYS A 89 -14.89 -3.67 13.88
C LYS A 89 -16.14 -3.44 14.73
N GLN A 90 -16.58 -2.20 14.91
CA GLN A 90 -17.76 -1.88 15.69
C GLN A 90 -19.04 -2.52 15.14
N GLN A 91 -19.12 -2.68 13.83
CA GLN A 91 -20.23 -3.37 13.16
C GLN A 91 -20.16 -4.91 13.31
N LYS A 92 -19.27 -5.44 14.16
CA LYS A 92 -18.99 -6.87 14.37
C LYS A 92 -18.58 -7.63 13.10
N ASN A 93 -18.06 -6.93 12.12
CA ASN A 93 -17.62 -7.49 10.85
C ASN A 93 -16.16 -7.95 10.86
N LEU A 94 -15.44 -7.71 11.97
CA LEU A 94 -14.03 -8.03 12.12
C LEU A 94 -13.74 -8.66 13.48
N ASP A 95 -13.26 -9.88 13.44
CA ASP A 95 -12.54 -10.52 14.54
C ASP A 95 -11.03 -10.18 14.43
N LEU A 96 -10.22 -10.56 15.42
CA LEU A 96 -8.76 -10.33 15.47
C LEU A 96 -8.03 -10.84 14.22
N THR A 97 -8.49 -11.93 13.64
CA THR A 97 -7.96 -12.48 12.38
C THR A 97 -8.36 -11.66 11.14
N GLY A 98 -9.42 -10.87 11.23
CA GLY A 98 -9.95 -10.07 10.13
C GLY A 98 -9.01 -8.93 9.69
N TYR A 99 -8.32 -8.27 10.62
CA TYR A 99 -7.38 -7.18 10.28
C TYR A 99 -6.24 -7.68 9.38
N GLU A 100 -5.67 -8.82 9.65
CA GLU A 100 -4.59 -9.37 8.83
C GLU A 100 -5.07 -9.70 7.41
N GLY A 101 -6.25 -10.31 7.27
CA GLY A 101 -6.85 -10.64 5.96
C GLY A 101 -7.13 -9.40 5.11
N ILE A 102 -7.70 -8.37 5.71
CA ILE A 102 -7.95 -7.08 5.03
C ILE A 102 -6.64 -6.45 4.58
N TRP A 103 -5.65 -6.36 5.48
CA TRP A 103 -4.36 -5.80 5.14
C TRP A 103 -3.64 -6.58 4.04
N LYS A 104 -3.68 -7.91 4.05
CA LYS A 104 -3.12 -8.72 2.95
C LYS A 104 -3.75 -8.34 1.61
N THR A 105 -5.07 -8.21 1.57
CA THR A 105 -5.79 -7.86 0.35
C THR A 105 -5.44 -6.45 -0.13
N ILE A 106 -5.37 -5.46 0.78
CA ILE A 106 -4.98 -4.09 0.45
C ILE A 106 -3.51 -4.03 -0.02
N LEU A 107 -2.60 -4.69 0.67
CA LEU A 107 -1.18 -4.69 0.30
C LEU A 107 -0.96 -5.36 -1.06
N LEU A 108 -1.68 -6.43 -1.36
CA LEU A 108 -1.65 -7.08 -2.67
C LEU A 108 -2.21 -6.18 -3.78
N LEU A 109 -3.28 -5.44 -3.50
CA LEU A 109 -3.80 -4.43 -4.43
C LEU A 109 -2.76 -3.35 -4.72
N LEU A 110 -2.14 -2.77 -3.69
CA LEU A 110 -1.15 -1.70 -3.85
C LEU A 110 0.09 -2.18 -4.63
N ILE A 111 0.59 -3.37 -4.33
CA ILE A 111 1.68 -4.01 -5.10
C ILE A 111 1.26 -4.24 -6.55
N SER A 112 0.06 -4.74 -6.78
CA SER A 112 -0.47 -4.98 -8.13
C SER A 112 -0.56 -3.69 -8.94
N LYS A 113 -1.04 -2.61 -8.35
CA LYS A 113 -1.06 -1.29 -8.98
C LYS A 113 0.34 -0.78 -9.32
N SER A 114 1.30 -0.92 -8.41
CA SER A 114 2.68 -0.50 -8.67
C SER A 114 3.32 -1.21 -9.87
N VAL A 115 2.88 -2.44 -10.17
CA VAL A 115 3.33 -3.20 -11.35
C VAL A 115 2.63 -2.72 -12.63
N THR A 116 1.33 -2.45 -12.58
CA THR A 116 0.56 -2.03 -13.77
C THR A 116 0.88 -0.60 -14.20
N GLU A 117 1.24 0.26 -13.27
CA GLU A 117 1.60 1.66 -13.52
C GLU A 117 3.05 1.85 -14.01
N ASN A 118 3.88 0.82 -13.95
CA ASN A 118 5.30 0.93 -14.28
C ASN A 118 5.78 -0.13 -15.27
N ASP A 119 5.70 0.19 -16.57
CA ASP A 119 6.11 -0.69 -17.68
C ASP A 119 7.57 -1.18 -17.61
N LYS A 120 8.44 -0.48 -16.87
CA LYS A 120 9.86 -0.83 -16.75
C LYS A 120 10.13 -1.94 -15.74
N VAL A 121 9.14 -2.33 -14.97
CA VAL A 121 9.26 -3.33 -13.89
C VAL A 121 9.12 -4.74 -14.43
N THR A 122 8.35 -4.91 -15.49
CA THR A 122 8.04 -6.22 -16.08
C THR A 122 8.67 -6.39 -17.45
N SER A 123 8.84 -7.64 -17.87
CA SER A 123 9.25 -7.99 -19.24
C SER A 123 8.10 -7.74 -20.22
N ALA A 124 8.41 -7.35 -21.45
CA ALA A 124 7.45 -7.21 -22.55
C ALA A 124 6.62 -8.48 -22.82
N PHE A 125 7.09 -9.65 -22.39
CA PHE A 125 6.40 -10.94 -22.52
C PHE A 125 5.35 -11.20 -21.42
N ASN A 126 5.20 -10.31 -20.42
CA ASN A 126 4.28 -10.49 -19.29
C ASN A 126 2.84 -10.01 -19.55
N ARG A 127 2.46 -9.73 -20.79
CA ARG A 127 1.14 -9.18 -21.12
C ARG A 127 -0.03 -9.99 -20.54
N SER A 128 0.06 -11.32 -20.57
CA SER A 128 -0.97 -12.19 -19.95
C SER A 128 -1.05 -12.01 -18.44
N GLY A 129 0.10 -11.97 -17.75
CA GLY A 129 0.14 -11.76 -16.30
C GLY A 129 -0.36 -10.37 -15.87
N ILE A 130 -0.09 -9.34 -16.67
CA ILE A 130 -0.64 -7.99 -16.44
C ILE A 130 -2.17 -7.99 -16.58
N ASN A 131 -2.73 -8.66 -17.60
CA ASN A 131 -4.18 -8.78 -17.73
C ASN A 131 -4.81 -9.52 -16.55
N ASP A 132 -4.15 -10.56 -16.03
CA ASP A 132 -4.62 -11.28 -14.85
C ASP A 132 -4.59 -10.37 -13.59
N ILE A 133 -3.57 -9.49 -13.47
CA ILE A 133 -3.52 -8.50 -12.39
C ILE A 133 -4.66 -7.49 -12.53
N LEU A 134 -4.89 -6.93 -13.72
CA LEU A 134 -5.99 -6.00 -13.96
C LEU A 134 -7.34 -6.65 -13.63
N ALA A 135 -7.56 -7.89 -14.06
CA ALA A 135 -8.76 -8.64 -13.71
C ALA A 135 -8.91 -8.85 -12.19
N ALA A 136 -7.80 -9.10 -11.47
CA ALA A 136 -7.84 -9.23 -10.01
C ALA A 136 -8.12 -7.88 -9.31
N ILE A 137 -7.65 -6.77 -9.87
CA ILE A 137 -7.96 -5.40 -9.39
C ILE A 137 -9.46 -5.12 -9.60
N ASP A 138 -10.01 -5.40 -10.77
CA ASP A 138 -11.44 -5.22 -11.06
C ASP A 138 -12.30 -6.07 -10.12
N GLU A 139 -11.92 -7.32 -9.91
CA GLU A 139 -12.59 -8.23 -8.96
C GLU A 139 -12.55 -7.69 -7.52
N TYR A 140 -11.43 -7.11 -7.10
CA TYR A 140 -11.31 -6.45 -5.79
C TYR A 140 -12.36 -5.35 -5.63
N TYR A 141 -12.49 -4.46 -6.62
CA TYR A 141 -13.46 -3.37 -6.56
C TYR A 141 -14.89 -3.83 -6.58
N MET A 142 -15.17 -4.91 -7.27
CA MET A 142 -16.52 -5.44 -7.37
C MET A 142 -16.97 -6.26 -6.14
N ASN A 143 -16.03 -6.96 -5.49
CA ASN A 143 -16.40 -8.02 -4.54
C ASN A 143 -15.74 -7.93 -3.16
N ALA A 144 -14.66 -7.13 -2.98
CA ALA A 144 -13.99 -7.03 -1.69
C ALA A 144 -14.83 -6.32 -0.64
N PHE A 145 -15.65 -5.38 -1.09
CA PHE A 145 -16.51 -4.61 -0.21
C PHE A 145 -17.95 -4.68 -0.72
N SER A 146 -18.86 -5.18 0.12
CA SER A 146 -20.29 -5.15 -0.22
C SER A 146 -20.77 -3.70 -0.39
N PRO A 147 -21.90 -3.47 -1.11
CA PRO A 147 -22.49 -2.13 -1.24
C PRO A 147 -22.74 -1.45 0.11
N GLU A 148 -23.05 -2.22 1.15
CA GLU A 148 -23.27 -1.72 2.51
C GLU A 148 -21.97 -1.23 3.14
N ILE A 149 -20.86 -1.97 3.01
CA ILE A 149 -19.54 -1.54 3.47
C ILE A 149 -19.06 -0.32 2.67
N THR A 150 -19.24 -0.35 1.35
CA THR A 150 -18.93 0.78 0.48
C THR A 150 -19.74 2.02 0.88
N THR A 151 -21.01 1.87 1.25
CA THR A 151 -21.87 2.96 1.71
C THR A 151 -21.41 3.47 3.08
N ALA A 152 -21.10 2.57 4.03
CA ALA A 152 -20.54 2.96 5.32
C ALA A 152 -19.17 3.66 5.16
N MET A 153 -18.36 3.23 4.22
CA MET A 153 -17.10 3.89 3.88
C MET A 153 -17.30 5.25 3.19
N LYS A 154 -18.32 5.41 2.37
CA LYS A 154 -18.66 6.71 1.73
C LYS A 154 -19.12 7.77 2.74
N ILE A 155 -19.74 7.37 3.84
CA ILE A 155 -20.15 8.28 4.92
C ILE A 155 -18.93 8.87 5.66
N VAL A 156 -17.77 8.21 5.58
CA VAL A 156 -16.48 8.63 6.19
C VAL A 156 -15.56 9.25 5.12
N ASP A 157 -16.14 9.85 4.10
CA ASP A 157 -15.46 10.24 2.85
C ASP A 157 -14.51 11.42 3.05
N GLU A 158 -13.19 11.12 2.93
CA GLU A 158 -12.15 12.04 2.44
C GLU A 158 -10.76 11.39 2.25
N SER A 159 -10.60 10.06 2.25
CA SER A 159 -9.28 9.50 1.95
C SER A 159 -9.06 9.37 0.44
N GLU A 160 -7.98 9.98 -0.06
CA GLU A 160 -7.60 10.01 -1.48
C GLU A 160 -7.51 8.62 -2.12
N ILE A 161 -7.09 7.60 -1.36
CA ILE A 161 -6.91 6.23 -1.85
C ILE A 161 -8.27 5.58 -2.10
N VAL A 162 -9.20 5.66 -1.16
CA VAL A 162 -10.51 4.97 -1.26
C VAL A 162 -11.49 5.76 -2.11
N ALA A 163 -11.48 7.11 -2.05
CA ALA A 163 -12.32 7.95 -2.91
C ALA A 163 -11.97 7.78 -4.39
N LYS A 164 -10.68 7.73 -4.74
CA LYS A 164 -10.22 7.47 -6.09
C LYS A 164 -10.64 6.07 -6.58
N LEU A 165 -10.61 5.08 -5.68
CA LEU A 165 -10.98 3.71 -5.94
C LEU A 165 -12.50 3.53 -6.17
N ILE A 166 -13.34 4.31 -5.46
CA ILE A 166 -14.80 4.23 -5.55
C ILE A 166 -15.34 5.04 -6.75
N CYS A 167 -14.74 6.20 -7.05
CA CYS A 167 -15.21 7.07 -8.14
C CYS A 167 -14.98 6.48 -9.54
N GLU A 168 -13.87 5.77 -9.76
CA GLU A 168 -13.56 5.19 -11.07
C GLU A 168 -14.49 4.03 -11.48
N HIS A 169 -15.20 3.38 -10.52
CA HIS A 169 -15.99 2.16 -10.80
C HIS A 169 -17.48 2.26 -10.45
N SER A 170 -17.96 3.36 -9.85
CA SER A 170 -19.40 3.51 -9.53
C SER A 170 -20.30 3.80 -10.74
N GLU A 171 -19.73 4.09 -11.90
CA GLU A 171 -20.49 4.33 -13.13
C GLU A 171 -20.91 3.04 -13.89
N VAL A 172 -20.36 1.87 -13.52
CA VAL A 172 -20.57 0.60 -14.25
C VAL A 172 -21.61 -0.33 -13.58
N GLY A 173 -21.99 -0.06 -12.33
CA GLY A 173 -22.93 -0.92 -11.56
C GLY A 173 -24.39 -0.64 -11.81
N GLY A 174 -25.00 -1.31 -12.79
CA GLY A 174 -26.44 -1.28 -13.06
C GLY A 174 -27.28 -1.75 -11.87
N LYS A 175 -28.40 -1.05 -11.69
CA LYS A 175 -29.49 -1.31 -10.74
C LYS A 175 -29.96 -2.76 -10.77
N ASN A 176 -29.70 -3.54 -9.73
CA ASN A 176 -30.58 -4.62 -9.27
C ASN A 176 -30.37 -4.80 -7.77
N GLY A 177 -31.21 -4.14 -6.98
CA GLY A 177 -31.18 -4.18 -5.52
C GLY A 177 -31.85 -5.42 -4.97
N SER A 178 -31.14 -6.53 -4.84
CA SER A 178 -31.47 -7.54 -3.83
C SER A 178 -30.71 -7.19 -2.56
N LYS A 179 -31.42 -6.97 -1.45
CA LYS A 179 -30.83 -6.86 -0.11
C LYS A 179 -30.12 -8.18 0.19
N ILE A 180 -28.83 -8.21 0.00
CA ILE A 180 -28.01 -9.37 0.34
C ILE A 180 -27.58 -9.15 1.80
N GLU A 181 -28.06 -10.00 2.71
CA GLU A 181 -27.64 -9.99 4.11
C GLU A 181 -26.12 -10.17 4.20
N PHE A 182 -25.47 -9.16 4.75
CA PHE A 182 -24.04 -9.16 4.99
C PHE A 182 -23.75 -10.00 6.24
N THR A 183 -23.01 -11.09 6.08
CA THR A 183 -22.47 -11.88 7.19
C THR A 183 -20.96 -11.79 7.20
N GLU A 184 -20.36 -11.78 8.41
CA GLU A 184 -18.91 -11.80 8.60
C GLU A 184 -18.26 -12.95 7.81
N THR A 185 -18.85 -14.12 7.83
CA THR A 185 -18.40 -15.30 7.07
C THR A 185 -18.29 -15.02 5.57
N ARG A 186 -19.28 -14.33 5.00
CA ARG A 186 -19.27 -13.99 3.58
C ARG A 186 -18.16 -12.98 3.25
N PHE A 187 -17.94 -12.01 4.12
CA PHE A 187 -16.85 -11.05 3.98
C PHE A 187 -15.49 -11.74 4.01
N GLN A 188 -15.27 -12.66 4.96
CA GLN A 188 -14.04 -13.44 5.06
C GLN A 188 -13.81 -14.31 3.81
N HIS A 189 -14.84 -14.95 3.30
CA HIS A 189 -14.77 -15.73 2.06
C HIS A 189 -14.40 -14.86 0.85
N ASN A 190 -14.99 -13.68 0.73
CA ASN A 190 -14.67 -12.75 -0.35
C ASN A 190 -13.22 -12.25 -0.27
N LEU A 191 -12.74 -11.87 0.93
CA LEU A 191 -11.35 -11.47 1.11
C LEU A 191 -10.38 -12.59 0.71
N PHE A 192 -10.64 -13.82 1.16
CA PHE A 192 -9.81 -14.98 0.82
C PHE A 192 -9.80 -15.26 -0.69
N TYR A 193 -10.97 -15.17 -1.33
CA TYR A 193 -11.09 -15.35 -2.77
C TYR A 193 -10.25 -14.31 -3.54
N ILE A 194 -10.36 -13.04 -3.17
CA ILE A 194 -9.62 -11.95 -3.81
C ILE A 194 -8.12 -12.05 -3.54
N GLU A 195 -7.73 -12.39 -2.31
CA GLU A 195 -6.33 -12.66 -1.95
C GLU A 195 -5.73 -13.73 -2.87
N ASN A 196 -6.45 -14.83 -3.10
CA ASN A 196 -6.01 -15.90 -3.99
C ASN A 196 -5.92 -15.46 -5.46
N LYS A 197 -6.83 -14.60 -5.93
CA LYS A 197 -6.76 -14.02 -7.28
C LYS A 197 -5.47 -13.22 -7.46
N PHE A 198 -5.18 -12.30 -6.53
CA PHE A 198 -3.92 -11.53 -6.57
C PHE A 198 -2.68 -12.44 -6.50
N LYS A 199 -2.65 -13.41 -5.59
CA LYS A 199 -1.54 -14.36 -5.47
C LYS A 199 -1.29 -15.10 -6.77
N THR A 200 -2.35 -15.59 -7.41
CA THR A 200 -2.27 -16.31 -8.67
C THR A 200 -1.76 -15.41 -9.79
N ALA A 201 -2.25 -14.18 -9.89
CA ALA A 201 -1.82 -13.23 -10.90
C ALA A 201 -0.35 -12.81 -10.71
N LEU A 202 0.05 -12.46 -9.48
CA LEU A 202 1.42 -12.06 -9.16
C LEU A 202 2.44 -13.20 -9.38
N ASN A 203 2.05 -14.46 -9.15
CA ASN A 203 2.91 -15.62 -9.41
C ASN A 203 3.25 -15.80 -10.90
N LYS A 204 2.47 -15.23 -11.81
CA LYS A 204 2.75 -15.28 -13.25
C LYS A 204 3.68 -14.15 -13.73
N ILE A 205 3.89 -13.13 -12.89
CA ILE A 205 4.71 -11.97 -13.26
C ILE A 205 6.19 -12.27 -13.11
N LYS A 206 6.96 -11.93 -14.15
CA LYS A 206 8.42 -11.99 -14.13
C LYS A 206 8.98 -10.58 -14.02
N LEU A 207 9.45 -10.23 -12.84
CA LEU A 207 10.04 -8.93 -12.56
C LEU A 207 11.46 -8.83 -13.13
N GLN A 208 11.77 -7.70 -13.73
CA GLN A 208 13.13 -7.35 -14.15
C GLN A 208 13.91 -6.62 -13.05
N LYS A 209 13.19 -5.96 -12.13
CA LYS A 209 13.73 -5.17 -11.03
C LYS A 209 13.03 -5.53 -9.73
N ASN A 210 13.68 -5.21 -8.61
CA ASN A 210 13.01 -5.28 -7.31
C ASN A 210 11.91 -4.23 -7.21
N VAL A 211 10.73 -4.64 -6.76
CA VAL A 211 9.58 -3.76 -6.52
C VAL A 211 9.39 -3.61 -5.02
N VAL A 212 9.45 -2.40 -4.52
CA VAL A 212 9.31 -2.09 -3.10
C VAL A 212 8.12 -1.18 -2.87
N LEU A 213 7.19 -1.61 -2.03
CA LEU A 213 6.09 -0.79 -1.52
C LEU A 213 6.42 -0.34 -0.11
N PHE A 214 6.55 0.97 0.08
CA PHE A 214 6.64 1.58 1.40
C PHE A 214 5.25 1.93 1.91
N ILE A 215 4.98 1.62 3.19
CA ILE A 215 3.78 2.05 3.91
C ILE A 215 4.22 2.98 5.03
N ASP A 216 3.82 4.23 4.96
CA ASP A 216 4.14 5.28 5.93
C ASP A 216 2.87 5.77 6.66
N GLY A 217 3.02 6.56 7.72
CA GLY A 217 1.91 7.09 8.51
C GLY A 217 1.38 6.12 9.58
N ILE A 218 2.13 5.07 9.88
CA ILE A 218 1.74 4.05 10.87
C ILE A 218 1.73 4.61 12.29
N ASP A 219 2.51 5.66 12.56
CA ASP A 219 2.67 6.27 13.88
C ASP A 219 1.59 7.29 14.25
N VAL A 220 0.65 7.57 13.35
CA VAL A 220 -0.41 8.56 13.54
C VAL A 220 -1.70 7.89 14.02
N ARG A 221 -1.90 7.82 15.35
CA ARG A 221 -3.15 7.33 15.91
C ARG A 221 -4.22 8.43 15.89
N PRO A 222 -5.43 8.17 15.32
CA PRO A 222 -6.57 9.07 15.48
C PRO A 222 -7.04 9.15 16.94
N ASP A 223 -7.39 10.35 17.43
CA ASP A 223 -7.89 10.53 18.80
C ASP A 223 -9.22 9.80 19.05
N SER A 224 -10.03 9.63 18.01
CA SER A 224 -11.31 8.92 18.02
C SER A 224 -11.19 7.41 18.23
N ILE A 225 -9.98 6.82 18.05
CA ILE A 225 -9.77 5.37 18.12
C ILE A 225 -9.10 4.99 19.44
N PRO A 226 -9.68 4.03 20.21
CA PRO A 226 -9.06 3.49 21.40
C PRO A 226 -7.67 2.90 21.08
N TYR A 227 -6.71 3.12 21.97
CA TYR A 227 -5.33 2.67 21.78
C TYR A 227 -5.22 1.17 21.48
N ILE A 228 -6.01 0.35 22.15
CA ILE A 228 -6.00 -1.10 21.98
C ILE A 228 -6.42 -1.51 20.54
N ASP A 229 -7.42 -0.83 19.98
CA ASP A 229 -7.92 -1.10 18.64
C ASP A 229 -6.92 -0.66 17.57
N TYR A 230 -6.28 0.49 17.78
CA TYR A 230 -5.20 0.95 16.96
C TYR A 230 -4.04 -0.06 16.93
N ILE A 231 -3.58 -0.54 18.09
CA ILE A 231 -2.49 -1.54 18.16
C ILE A 231 -2.88 -2.85 17.48
N GLN A 232 -4.12 -3.30 17.61
CA GLN A 232 -4.61 -4.49 16.92
C GLN A 232 -4.57 -4.32 15.39
N CYS A 233 -4.96 -3.15 14.90
CA CYS A 233 -4.90 -2.83 13.47
C CYS A 233 -3.45 -2.84 12.96
N ILE A 234 -2.52 -2.18 13.66
CA ILE A 234 -1.08 -2.16 13.34
C ILE A 234 -0.47 -3.56 13.38
N ARG A 235 -0.84 -4.37 14.38
CA ARG A 235 -0.41 -5.77 14.46
C ARG A 235 -0.88 -6.56 13.25
N GLY A 236 -2.12 -6.37 12.81
CA GLY A 236 -2.66 -6.99 11.60
C GLY A 236 -1.88 -6.59 10.35
N LEU A 237 -1.56 -5.30 10.19
CA LEU A 237 -0.72 -4.78 9.11
C LEU A 237 0.69 -5.41 9.13
N SER A 238 1.33 -5.44 10.29
CA SER A 238 2.68 -5.99 10.45
C SER A 238 2.72 -7.48 10.11
N ASN A 239 1.73 -8.25 10.59
CA ASN A 239 1.60 -9.67 10.27
C ASN A 239 1.34 -9.90 8.77
N ALA A 240 0.48 -9.10 8.16
CA ALA A 240 0.19 -9.18 6.73
C ALA A 240 1.44 -8.90 5.89
N ALA A 241 2.17 -7.82 6.17
CA ALA A 241 3.42 -7.48 5.49
C ALA A 241 4.48 -8.57 5.67
N TRP A 242 4.67 -9.06 6.90
CA TRP A 242 5.58 -10.17 7.19
C TRP A 242 5.23 -11.43 6.41
N THR A 243 3.97 -11.86 6.49
CA THR A 243 3.50 -13.07 5.81
C THR A 243 3.69 -12.97 4.29
N LEU A 244 3.29 -11.83 3.67
CA LEU A 244 3.46 -11.64 2.23
C LEU A 244 4.94 -11.66 1.84
N ASN A 245 5.80 -10.96 2.57
CA ASN A 245 7.24 -10.93 2.30
C ASN A 245 7.89 -12.30 2.40
N THR A 246 7.56 -13.07 3.45
CA THR A 246 8.26 -14.33 3.77
C THR A 246 7.67 -15.56 3.08
N THR A 247 6.39 -15.55 2.75
CA THR A 247 5.74 -16.72 2.14
C THR A 247 5.46 -16.57 0.66
N LEU A 248 4.91 -15.43 0.22
CA LEU A 248 4.54 -15.24 -1.19
C LEU A 248 5.73 -14.73 -2.00
N PHE A 249 6.29 -13.58 -1.62
CA PHE A 249 7.26 -12.87 -2.46
C PHE A 249 8.62 -13.56 -2.53
N GLN A 250 9.02 -14.31 -1.49
CA GLN A 250 10.25 -15.11 -1.54
C GLN A 250 10.15 -16.32 -2.45
N ASN A 251 8.93 -16.83 -2.67
CA ASN A 251 8.68 -18.04 -3.44
C ASN A 251 8.33 -17.79 -4.91
N LEU A 252 8.34 -16.54 -5.38
CA LEU A 252 8.14 -16.22 -6.79
C LEU A 252 9.29 -16.77 -7.64
N ARG A 253 8.98 -17.71 -8.54
CA ARG A 253 9.96 -18.42 -9.36
C ARG A 253 10.32 -17.64 -10.62
N ASP A 254 11.53 -17.88 -11.14
CA ASP A 254 12.01 -17.37 -12.42
C ASP A 254 11.97 -15.85 -12.62
N SER A 255 11.99 -15.09 -11.53
CA SER A 255 11.99 -13.63 -11.53
C SER A 255 13.37 -13.09 -11.15
N LYS A 256 13.90 -12.11 -11.90
CA LYS A 256 15.15 -11.43 -11.54
C LYS A 256 14.97 -10.51 -10.34
N GLY A 257 13.83 -9.84 -10.28
CA GLY A 257 13.44 -8.99 -9.16
C GLY A 257 12.48 -9.70 -8.21
N ARG A 258 12.25 -9.08 -7.06
CA ARG A 258 11.31 -9.54 -6.04
C ARG A 258 10.43 -8.41 -5.56
N PHE A 259 9.24 -8.77 -5.13
CA PHE A 259 8.37 -7.86 -4.38
C PHE A 259 8.81 -7.77 -2.93
N ARG A 260 8.61 -6.60 -2.35
CA ARG A 260 8.83 -6.38 -0.94
C ARG A 260 7.95 -5.25 -0.42
N ILE A 261 7.41 -5.41 0.80
CA ILE A 261 6.68 -4.40 1.54
C ILE A 261 7.55 -3.97 2.71
N VAL A 262 7.70 -2.67 2.91
CA VAL A 262 8.46 -2.08 4.01
C VAL A 262 7.55 -1.14 4.78
N LEU A 263 7.43 -1.32 6.09
CA LEU A 263 6.68 -0.46 7.00
C LEU A 263 7.62 0.57 7.64
N LEU A 264 7.19 1.86 7.67
CA LEU A 264 7.95 2.99 8.20
C LEU A 264 7.43 3.48 9.56
#